data_811c2343fdeebf2a86ddb80c82c81cc5
#
_entry.id   811c2343fdeebf2a86ddb80c82c81cc5
#
_cell.length_a   1.000
_cell.length_b   1.000
_cell.length_c   1.000
_cell.angle_alpha   90.00
_cell.angle_beta   90.00
_cell.angle_gamma   90.00
#
_symmetry.space_group_name_H-M   'P 1'
#
loop_
_entity.id
_entity.type
_entity.pdbx_description
1 polymer ?
#
loop_
_entity_poly.entity_id
_entity_poly.type
_entity_poly.pdbx_seq_one_letter_code
_entity_poly.pdbx_strand_id
1 'polypeptide(L)'
;AYPDEEVICITGEGSIQMCIQELSTCLQYGLPIKIINLNNAALGMVKQWQDMQYGGRHSSSTYENSLPDFVALTESYGHVGIKVSKFDELESAMKECISLKDKLVFLDVDVDPNEHVYPMLVAPNGSMKDMWISKNTKV
;
A
#
# COMPACT_ATOMS: atom_id res chain seq x y z
N ALA A 1 -17.45 -10.13 12.92
CA ALA A 1 -18.27 -11.19 12.40
C ALA A 1 -17.62 -12.56 12.60
N TYR A 2 -16.30 -12.65 12.47
CA TYR A 2 -15.51 -13.89 12.62
C TYR A 2 -14.31 -13.61 13.53
N PRO A 3 -14.49 -13.62 14.86
CA PRO A 3 -13.45 -13.22 15.81
C PRO A 3 -12.22 -14.14 15.84
N ASP A 4 -12.38 -15.39 15.39
CA ASP A 4 -11.32 -16.41 15.37
C ASP A 4 -10.57 -16.48 14.03
N GLU A 5 -10.97 -15.66 13.05
CA GLU A 5 -10.37 -15.64 11.72
C GLU A 5 -9.30 -14.53 11.59
N GLU A 6 -8.27 -14.80 10.80
CA GLU A 6 -7.24 -13.81 10.50
C GLU A 6 -7.77 -12.78 9.51
N VAL A 7 -7.71 -11.51 9.84
CA VAL A 7 -8.12 -10.40 8.96
C VAL A 7 -6.88 -9.69 8.44
N ILE A 8 -6.67 -9.71 7.13
CA ILE A 8 -5.56 -9.03 6.47
C ILE A 8 -6.12 -7.88 5.61
N CYS A 9 -5.64 -6.68 5.86
CA CYS A 9 -5.92 -5.47 5.09
C CYS A 9 -4.71 -5.13 4.24
N ILE A 10 -4.83 -5.21 2.90
CA ILE A 10 -3.79 -4.74 1.99
C ILE A 10 -4.16 -3.33 1.53
N THR A 11 -3.26 -2.38 1.69
CA THR A 11 -3.49 -0.97 1.44
C THR A 11 -2.25 -0.30 0.84
N GLY A 12 -2.36 0.98 0.51
CA GLY A 12 -1.23 1.85 0.15
C GLY A 12 -1.17 3.07 1.06
N GLU A 13 -0.02 3.75 1.08
CA GLU A 13 0.26 4.86 2.00
C GLU A 13 -0.72 6.03 1.87
N GLY A 14 -1.24 6.28 0.65
CA GLY A 14 -2.26 7.31 0.43
C GLY A 14 -3.62 6.91 0.97
N SER A 15 -4.01 5.64 0.79
CA SER A 15 -5.31 5.13 1.21
C SER A 15 -5.41 5.01 2.73
N ILE A 16 -4.39 4.49 3.39
CA ILE A 16 -4.42 4.29 4.83
C ILE A 16 -4.49 5.61 5.60
N GLN A 17 -3.89 6.68 5.09
CA GLN A 17 -3.95 7.99 5.72
C GLN A 17 -5.37 8.56 5.79
N MET A 18 -6.29 8.14 4.90
CA MET A 18 -7.69 8.59 4.91
C MET A 18 -8.49 8.02 6.08
N CYS A 19 -8.02 6.94 6.71
CA CYS A 19 -8.70 6.28 7.83
C CYS A 19 -7.73 5.86 8.95
N ILE A 20 -6.58 6.52 9.06
CA ILE A 20 -5.53 6.19 10.03
C ILE A 20 -6.03 6.27 11.48
N GLN A 21 -7.02 7.12 11.76
CA GLN A 21 -7.65 7.26 13.08
C GLN A 21 -8.34 5.98 13.56
N GLU A 22 -8.70 5.06 12.66
CA GLU A 22 -9.31 3.78 13.01
C GLU A 22 -8.35 2.84 13.75
N LEU A 23 -7.07 3.16 13.79
CA LEU A 23 -6.12 2.49 14.68
C LEU A 23 -6.54 2.63 16.17
N SER A 24 -7.15 3.76 16.55
CA SER A 24 -7.75 3.91 17.89
C SER A 24 -8.91 2.96 18.10
N THR A 25 -9.78 2.79 17.11
CA THR A 25 -10.90 1.83 17.16
C THR A 25 -10.37 0.40 17.31
N CYS A 26 -9.33 0.05 16.54
CA CYS A 26 -8.71 -1.27 16.64
C CYS A 26 -8.11 -1.53 18.03
N LEU A 27 -7.48 -0.52 18.65
CA LEU A 27 -6.94 -0.65 20.01
C LEU A 27 -8.07 -0.84 21.03
N GLN A 28 -9.11 0.00 20.96
CA GLN A 28 -10.23 -0.02 21.89
C GLN A 28 -10.94 -1.39 21.91
N TYR A 29 -11.08 -2.02 20.78
CA TYR A 29 -11.81 -3.29 20.65
C TYR A 29 -10.89 -4.52 20.54
N GLY A 30 -9.58 -4.35 20.71
CA GLY A 30 -8.61 -5.44 20.66
C GLY A 30 -8.62 -6.20 19.31
N LEU A 31 -8.70 -5.49 18.18
CA LEU A 31 -8.81 -6.09 16.87
C LEU A 31 -7.41 -6.45 16.32
N PRO A 32 -7.08 -7.74 16.15
CA PRO A 32 -5.73 -8.18 15.76
C PRO A 32 -5.53 -8.19 14.23
N ILE A 33 -5.88 -7.10 13.57
CA ILE A 33 -5.80 -6.96 12.11
C ILE A 33 -4.34 -6.89 11.66
N LYS A 34 -4.01 -7.52 10.53
CA LYS A 34 -2.72 -7.37 9.84
C LYS A 34 -2.89 -6.37 8.70
N ILE A 35 -2.26 -5.21 8.83
CA ILE A 35 -2.27 -4.18 7.80
C ILE A 35 -0.96 -4.28 7.02
N ILE A 36 -1.06 -4.60 5.73
CA ILE A 36 0.10 -4.65 4.82
C ILE A 36 0.02 -3.41 3.95
N ASN A 37 0.88 -2.44 4.23
CA ASN A 37 0.98 -1.19 3.49
C ASN A 37 2.01 -1.30 2.39
N LEU A 38 1.59 -1.26 1.13
CA LEU A 38 2.46 -1.24 -0.04
C LEU A 38 2.81 0.22 -0.35
N ASN A 39 3.96 0.65 0.15
CA ASN A 39 4.39 2.04 0.14
C ASN A 39 5.29 2.32 -1.08
N ASN A 40 4.73 2.94 -2.11
CA ASN A 40 5.48 3.39 -3.29
C ASN A 40 5.75 4.90 -3.29
N ALA A 41 5.50 5.59 -2.20
CA ALA A 41 5.60 7.04 -2.04
C ALA A 41 4.85 7.85 -3.11
N ALA A 42 3.73 7.29 -3.61
CA ALA A 42 2.93 7.93 -4.65
C ALA A 42 1.47 7.50 -4.62
N LEU A 43 0.58 8.33 -5.11
CA LEU A 43 -0.75 7.92 -5.55
C LEU A 43 -0.57 7.13 -6.86
N GLY A 44 -0.27 5.83 -6.74
CA GLY A 44 0.28 5.01 -7.82
C GLY A 44 -0.50 5.05 -9.12
N MET A 45 -1.84 4.92 -9.06
CA MET A 45 -2.68 4.99 -10.26
C MET A 45 -2.69 6.39 -10.89
N VAL A 46 -2.71 7.45 -10.08
CA VAL A 46 -2.63 8.84 -10.57
C VAL A 46 -1.28 9.08 -11.26
N LYS A 47 -0.19 8.64 -10.62
CA LYS A 47 1.17 8.70 -11.19
C LYS A 47 1.24 7.95 -12.51
N GLN A 48 0.69 6.72 -12.58
CA GLN A 48 0.66 5.91 -13.81
C GLN A 48 -0.04 6.65 -14.96
N TRP A 49 -1.19 7.28 -14.71
CA TRP A 49 -1.87 8.10 -15.72
C TRP A 49 -1.03 9.28 -16.17
N GLN A 50 -0.34 9.95 -15.25
CA GLN A 50 0.53 11.07 -15.58
C GLN A 50 1.74 10.62 -16.40
N ASP A 51 2.31 9.47 -16.11
CA ASP A 51 3.38 8.85 -16.90
C ASP A 51 2.91 8.54 -18.33
N MET A 52 1.72 7.95 -18.47
CA MET A 52 1.20 7.49 -19.75
C MET A 52 0.64 8.61 -20.64
N GLN A 53 -0.05 9.60 -20.05
CA GLN A 53 -0.82 10.60 -20.82
C GLN A 53 -0.19 12.00 -20.81
N TYR A 54 0.66 12.28 -19.83
CA TYR A 54 1.19 13.64 -19.62
C TYR A 54 2.72 13.70 -19.65
N GLY A 55 3.38 12.68 -20.24
CA GLY A 55 4.83 12.64 -20.40
C GLY A 55 5.59 12.66 -19.09
N GLY A 56 5.04 12.06 -18.04
CA GLY A 56 5.68 11.98 -16.73
C GLY A 56 5.68 13.29 -15.95
N ARG A 57 4.84 14.25 -16.30
CA ARG A 57 4.68 15.48 -15.53
C ARG A 57 3.82 15.22 -14.30
N HIS A 58 4.48 14.81 -13.22
CA HIS A 58 3.81 14.53 -11.96
C HIS A 58 3.32 15.83 -11.30
N SER A 59 2.06 15.83 -10.87
CA SER A 59 1.46 16.93 -10.13
C SER A 59 0.60 16.37 -9.01
N SER A 60 0.99 16.65 -7.77
CA SER A 60 0.29 16.21 -6.55
C SER A 60 0.07 14.69 -6.46
N SER A 61 0.93 13.90 -7.08
CA SER A 61 0.85 12.43 -7.12
C SER A 61 2.00 11.71 -6.43
N THR A 62 3.03 12.45 -6.00
CA THR A 62 4.18 11.92 -5.28
C THR A 62 4.32 12.57 -3.92
N TYR A 63 4.79 11.83 -2.95
CA TYR A 63 4.87 12.30 -1.56
C TYR A 63 6.24 12.88 -1.19
N GLU A 64 7.29 12.64 -1.99
CA GLU A 64 8.67 13.07 -1.71
C GLU A 64 9.07 12.86 -0.23
N ASN A 65 8.96 13.92 0.59
CA ASN A 65 9.34 13.92 2.01
C ASN A 65 8.14 14.19 2.95
N SER A 66 6.91 13.97 2.50
CA SER A 66 5.69 14.33 3.26
C SER A 66 4.99 13.14 3.93
N LEU A 67 5.50 11.92 3.74
CA LEU A 67 4.94 10.75 4.43
C LEU A 67 5.39 10.70 5.88
N PRO A 68 4.50 10.27 6.79
CA PRO A 68 4.89 9.98 8.15
C PRO A 68 5.77 8.73 8.22
N ASP A 69 6.52 8.58 9.29
CA ASP A 69 7.05 7.28 9.69
C ASP A 69 5.88 6.40 10.17
N PHE A 70 5.43 5.47 9.34
CA PHE A 70 4.28 4.61 9.63
C PHE A 70 4.53 3.66 10.79
N VAL A 71 5.78 3.26 11.04
CA VAL A 71 6.13 2.43 12.21
C VAL A 71 5.93 3.23 13.48
N ALA A 72 6.59 4.38 13.59
CA ALA A 72 6.47 5.26 14.76
C ALA A 72 5.02 5.71 14.97
N LEU A 73 4.29 6.01 13.90
CA LEU A 73 2.87 6.37 13.95
C LEU A 73 2.04 5.23 14.53
N THR A 74 2.22 4.01 14.04
CA THR A 74 1.51 2.81 14.50
C THR A 74 1.80 2.51 15.96
N GLU A 75 3.06 2.62 16.37
CA GLU A 75 3.48 2.43 17.76
C GLU A 75 2.87 3.49 18.69
N SER A 76 2.72 4.72 18.23
CA SER A 76 2.05 5.79 19.00
C SER A 76 0.58 5.49 19.27
N TYR A 77 -0.07 4.70 18.44
CA TYR A 77 -1.42 4.16 18.65
C TYR A 77 -1.46 2.89 19.52
N GLY A 78 -0.29 2.41 19.99
CA GLY A 78 -0.21 1.22 20.85
C GLY A 78 -0.18 -0.12 20.12
N HIS A 79 0.10 -0.13 18.84
CA HIS A 79 0.17 -1.30 17.98
C HIS A 79 1.63 -1.67 17.61
N VAL A 80 1.81 -2.72 16.83
CA VAL A 80 3.13 -3.17 16.37
C VAL A 80 3.39 -2.67 14.96
N GLY A 81 4.47 -1.92 14.77
CA GLY A 81 4.94 -1.49 13.45
C GLY A 81 6.14 -2.30 13.00
N ILE A 82 6.17 -2.71 11.73
CA ILE A 82 7.30 -3.40 11.11
C ILE A 82 7.61 -2.73 9.77
N LYS A 83 8.89 -2.41 9.52
CA LYS A 83 9.34 -1.86 8.24
C LYS A 83 10.07 -2.92 7.43
N VAL A 84 9.79 -2.95 6.13
CA VAL A 84 10.53 -3.76 5.14
C VAL A 84 10.99 -2.85 4.02
N SER A 85 12.31 -2.72 3.86
CA SER A 85 12.91 -1.92 2.78
C SER A 85 13.74 -2.77 1.81
N LYS A 86 13.95 -4.05 2.11
CA LYS A 86 14.69 -4.98 1.26
C LYS A 86 13.93 -6.26 1.05
N PHE A 87 14.08 -6.82 -0.14
CA PHE A 87 13.37 -8.05 -0.51
C PHE A 87 13.68 -9.25 0.40
N ASP A 88 14.92 -9.39 0.84
CA ASP A 88 15.37 -10.49 1.71
C ASP A 88 14.79 -10.41 3.15
N GLU A 89 14.29 -9.24 3.55
CA GLU A 89 13.63 -9.04 4.85
C GLU A 89 12.14 -9.46 4.81
N LEU A 90 11.51 -9.53 3.63
CA LEU A 90 10.06 -9.67 3.48
C LEU A 90 9.53 -10.97 4.10
N GLU A 91 10.18 -12.10 3.85
CA GLU A 91 9.68 -13.40 4.34
C GLU A 91 9.69 -13.46 5.88
N SER A 92 10.75 -12.96 6.52
CA SER A 92 10.85 -12.94 7.98
C SER A 92 9.83 -11.99 8.60
N ALA A 93 9.67 -10.79 8.03
CA ALA A 93 8.71 -9.80 8.49
C ALA A 93 7.25 -10.28 8.35
N MET A 94 6.92 -10.95 7.24
CA MET A 94 5.60 -11.57 7.05
C MET A 94 5.32 -12.67 8.07
N LYS A 95 6.31 -13.54 8.35
CA LYS A 95 6.17 -14.57 9.38
C LYS A 95 5.94 -13.96 10.76
N GLU A 96 6.70 -12.93 11.10
CA GLU A 96 6.54 -12.19 12.35
C GLU A 96 5.14 -11.55 12.42
N CYS A 97 4.72 -10.82 11.39
CA CYS A 97 3.42 -10.18 11.29
C CYS A 97 2.28 -11.17 11.56
N ILE A 98 2.30 -12.34 10.92
CA ILE A 98 1.25 -13.36 11.05
C ILE A 98 1.34 -14.11 12.39
N SER A 99 2.53 -14.22 12.98
CA SER A 99 2.71 -14.92 14.25
C SER A 99 2.09 -14.23 15.47
N LEU A 100 1.97 -12.90 15.41
CA LEU A 100 1.41 -12.06 16.48
C LEU A 100 -0.13 -12.07 16.44
N LYS A 101 -0.73 -13.20 16.82
CA LYS A 101 -2.17 -13.48 16.65
C LYS A 101 -3.10 -12.54 17.41
N ASP A 102 -2.66 -12.01 18.53
CA ASP A 102 -3.43 -11.16 19.47
C ASP A 102 -3.20 -9.67 19.27
N LYS A 103 -2.44 -9.26 18.25
CA LYS A 103 -2.04 -7.86 18.04
C LYS A 103 -2.38 -7.37 16.64
N LEU A 104 -2.76 -6.10 16.53
CA LEU A 104 -2.68 -5.43 15.24
C LEU A 104 -1.21 -5.19 14.90
N VAL A 105 -0.85 -5.61 13.69
CA VAL A 105 0.48 -5.39 13.12
C VAL A 105 0.36 -4.58 11.84
N PHE A 106 1.10 -3.50 11.76
CA PHE A 106 1.22 -2.67 10.56
C PHE A 106 2.58 -2.96 9.91
N LEU A 107 2.56 -3.63 8.77
CA LEU A 107 3.73 -3.95 7.98
C LEU A 107 3.86 -2.93 6.84
N ASP A 108 4.82 -2.00 6.95
CA ASP A 108 5.13 -1.00 5.92
C ASP A 108 6.20 -1.53 4.98
N VAL A 109 5.83 -1.82 3.74
CA VAL A 109 6.70 -2.43 2.73
C VAL A 109 7.01 -1.41 1.64
N ASP A 110 8.28 -1.06 1.50
CA ASP A 110 8.73 -0.22 0.37
C ASP A 110 8.63 -1.00 -0.93
N VAL A 111 7.93 -0.43 -1.91
CA VAL A 111 7.77 -1.01 -3.24
C VAL A 111 8.24 -0.03 -4.31
N ASP A 112 8.59 -0.53 -5.50
CA ASP A 112 9.10 0.31 -6.59
C ASP A 112 8.01 1.31 -7.05
N PRO A 113 8.26 2.63 -6.99
CA PRO A 113 7.30 3.66 -7.43
C PRO A 113 7.05 3.64 -8.93
N ASN A 114 7.84 2.92 -9.70
CA ASN A 114 7.69 2.81 -11.16
C ASN A 114 7.02 1.51 -11.61
N GLU A 115 6.72 0.62 -10.68
CA GLU A 115 5.95 -0.59 -10.98
C GLU A 115 4.48 -0.22 -11.18
N HIS A 116 4.03 -0.24 -12.42
CA HIS A 116 2.68 0.14 -12.81
C HIS A 116 1.78 -1.09 -12.96
N VAL A 117 0.46 -0.85 -12.93
CA VAL A 117 -0.54 -1.91 -13.09
C VAL A 117 -0.72 -2.23 -14.57
N TYR A 118 -0.34 -3.43 -14.97
CA TYR A 118 -0.57 -3.97 -16.30
C TYR A 118 -1.18 -5.38 -16.23
N PRO A 119 -1.99 -5.80 -17.23
CA PRO A 119 -2.44 -5.04 -18.39
C PRO A 119 -3.44 -3.92 -18.02
N MET A 120 -3.43 -2.83 -18.78
CA MET A 120 -4.31 -1.68 -18.54
C MET A 120 -5.03 -1.26 -19.81
N LEU A 121 -6.37 -1.17 -19.73
CA LEU A 121 -7.21 -0.63 -20.80
C LEU A 121 -7.50 0.84 -20.52
N VAL A 122 -7.10 1.71 -21.44
CA VAL A 122 -7.27 3.16 -21.30
C VAL A 122 -8.62 3.58 -21.87
N ALA A 123 -9.53 4.00 -20.97
CA ALA A 123 -10.83 4.57 -21.32
C ALA A 123 -10.67 6.00 -21.91
N PRO A 124 -11.72 6.58 -22.59
CA PRO A 124 -13.11 6.13 -22.64
C PRO A 124 -13.47 5.23 -23.82
N ASN A 125 -12.64 5.15 -24.85
CA ASN A 125 -12.98 4.43 -26.07
C ASN A 125 -12.10 3.19 -26.28
N GLY A 126 -11.44 2.74 -25.22
CA GLY A 126 -10.50 1.64 -25.27
C GLY A 126 -11.16 0.32 -25.68
N SER A 127 -10.72 -0.24 -26.79
CA SER A 127 -10.97 -1.62 -27.17
C SER A 127 -9.84 -2.51 -26.66
N MET A 128 -10.01 -3.82 -26.72
CA MET A 128 -8.92 -4.77 -26.38
C MET A 128 -7.65 -4.52 -27.22
N LYS A 129 -7.76 -3.88 -28.39
CA LYS A 129 -6.62 -3.48 -29.24
C LYS A 129 -5.85 -2.27 -28.67
N ASP A 130 -6.44 -1.54 -27.73
CA ASP A 130 -5.82 -0.38 -27.09
C ASP A 130 -5.24 -0.72 -25.72
N MET A 131 -5.23 -1.99 -25.35
CA MET A 131 -4.73 -2.46 -24.05
C MET A 131 -3.21 -2.35 -23.99
N TRP A 132 -2.72 -1.70 -22.95
CA TRP A 132 -1.31 -1.68 -22.60
C TRP A 132 -0.96 -2.96 -21.84
N ILE A 133 0.02 -3.70 -22.36
CA ILE A 133 0.53 -4.93 -21.73
C ILE A 133 1.74 -4.62 -20.84
N SER A 134 2.47 -3.57 -21.17
CA SER A 134 3.59 -3.04 -20.40
C SER A 134 3.76 -1.55 -20.69
N LYS A 135 4.70 -0.90 -20.02
CA LYS A 135 5.01 0.53 -20.18
C LYS A 135 5.21 0.95 -21.65
N ASN A 136 5.71 0.06 -22.51
CA ASN A 136 6.08 0.37 -23.89
C ASN A 136 5.36 -0.50 -24.92
N THR A 137 4.40 -1.33 -24.52
CA THR A 137 3.77 -2.30 -25.41
C THR A 137 2.27 -2.26 -25.31
N LYS A 138 1.62 -1.99 -26.44
CA LYS A 138 0.17 -2.20 -26.66
C LYS A 138 -0.08 -3.52 -27.39
N VAL A 139 -1.31 -4.05 -27.25
CA VAL A 139 -1.78 -5.16 -28.09
C VAL A 139 -1.80 -4.74 -29.54
#